data_3971c0c0c07b3ee20c73e74ddded2b09
#
_entry.id   3971c0c0c07b3ee20c73e74ddded2b09
#
_cell.length_a   1.000
_cell.length_b   1.000
_cell.length_c   1.000
_cell.angle_alpha   90.00
_cell.angle_beta   90.00
_cell.angle_gamma   90.00
#
_symmetry.space_group_name_H-M   'P 1'
#
loop_
_entity.id
_entity.type
_entity.pdbx_description
1 polymer ?
#
loop_
_entity_poly.entity_id
_entity_poly.type
_entity_poly.pdbx_seq_one_letter_code
_entity_poly.pdbx_strand_id
1 'polypeptide(L)'
;MSLLDDETKLVTSRLGDDRFRVAGTAEFNGYNRDIRTDRIKPLVDWVNQCFRKIDTRSVVPWAGLRPMMPNMMPRVGRGKAANVFYNTGHGHLGWTLSAVTADMVAEVLSAQASAERATIISGSTNLARVST
;
A
#
# COMPACT_ATOMS: atom_id res chain seq x y z
N MET A 1 2.89 17.85 -12.77
CA MET A 1 3.28 18.46 -11.49
C MET A 1 2.22 18.10 -10.46
N SER A 2 2.65 17.67 -9.28
CA SER A 2 1.75 17.40 -8.15
C SER A 2 1.97 18.49 -7.09
N LEU A 3 0.90 18.92 -6.46
CA LEU A 3 0.93 19.89 -5.36
C LEU A 3 0.30 19.24 -4.13
N LEU A 4 0.88 19.50 -2.98
CA LEU A 4 0.33 19.13 -1.68
C LEU A 4 -0.04 20.42 -0.94
N ASP A 5 -1.28 20.51 -0.52
CA ASP A 5 -1.71 21.53 0.44
C ASP A 5 -1.59 20.96 1.84
N ASP A 6 -0.69 21.53 2.64
CA ASP A 6 -0.37 20.97 3.95
C ASP A 6 -1.47 21.26 4.99
N GLU A 7 -2.24 22.30 4.82
CA GLU A 7 -3.34 22.65 5.73
C GLU A 7 -4.51 21.67 5.56
N THR A 8 -4.98 21.48 4.33
CA THR A 8 -6.14 20.63 4.03
C THR A 8 -5.76 19.16 3.79
N LYS A 9 -4.46 18.87 3.67
CA LYS A 9 -3.92 17.53 3.29
C LYS A 9 -4.43 17.04 1.94
N LEU A 10 -4.76 17.98 1.05
CA LEU A 10 -5.15 17.67 -0.32
C LEU A 10 -3.94 17.53 -1.22
N VAL A 11 -3.98 16.55 -2.09
CA VAL A 11 -2.96 16.32 -3.11
C VAL A 11 -3.57 16.45 -4.49
N THR A 12 -2.97 17.28 -5.34
CA THR A 12 -3.38 17.40 -6.73
C THR A 12 -2.36 16.78 -7.66
N SER A 13 -2.84 16.26 -8.78
CA SER A 13 -1.98 15.74 -9.84
C SER A 13 -2.61 16.00 -11.20
N ARG A 14 -1.85 16.55 -12.13
CA ARG A 14 -2.22 16.59 -13.53
C ARG A 14 -1.87 15.23 -14.16
N LEU A 15 -2.85 14.59 -14.78
CA LEU A 15 -2.74 13.29 -15.43
C LEU A 15 -3.01 13.46 -16.93
N GLY A 16 -1.96 13.63 -17.71
CA GLY A 16 -2.08 13.98 -19.13
C GLY A 16 -2.51 15.43 -19.34
N ASP A 17 -3.14 15.70 -20.47
CA ASP A 17 -3.51 17.06 -20.86
C ASP A 17 -4.92 17.46 -20.42
N ASP A 18 -5.79 16.49 -20.21
CA ASP A 18 -7.24 16.65 -20.02
C ASP A 18 -7.75 16.25 -18.64
N ARG A 19 -6.90 15.67 -17.75
CA ARG A 19 -7.33 15.19 -16.45
C ARG A 19 -6.59 15.86 -15.31
N PHE A 20 -7.39 16.35 -14.38
CA PHE A 20 -6.90 16.89 -13.11
C PHE A 20 -7.48 16.06 -11.97
N ARG A 21 -6.60 15.44 -11.17
CA ARG A 21 -6.97 14.62 -10.04
C ARG A 21 -6.77 15.37 -8.74
N VAL A 22 -7.75 15.28 -7.86
CA VAL A 22 -7.64 15.73 -6.47
C VAL A 22 -7.86 14.53 -5.57
N ALA A 23 -6.95 14.30 -4.66
CA ALA A 23 -7.06 13.26 -3.64
C ALA A 23 -7.07 13.91 -2.27
N GLY A 24 -8.04 13.53 -1.48
CA GLY A 24 -8.17 14.04 -0.12
C GLY A 24 -9.21 13.21 0.63
N THR A 25 -9.43 13.60 1.87
CA THR A 25 -10.23 12.91 2.87
C THR A 25 -9.73 11.48 3.15
N ALA A 26 -9.54 11.16 4.39
CA ALA A 26 -9.30 9.81 4.87
C ALA A 26 -10.33 9.50 5.94
N GLU A 27 -10.99 8.35 5.82
CA GLU A 27 -12.05 7.94 6.72
C GLU A 27 -11.73 6.58 7.32
N PHE A 28 -11.94 6.45 8.63
CA PHE A 28 -11.93 5.16 9.32
C PHE A 28 -13.35 4.58 9.29
N ASN A 29 -13.72 3.97 8.16
CA ASN A 29 -15.07 3.53 7.88
C ASN A 29 -15.16 2.05 7.48
N GLY A 30 -14.22 1.23 7.94
CA GLY A 30 -14.15 -0.19 7.61
C GLY A 30 -14.04 -0.42 6.11
N TYR A 31 -14.91 -1.26 5.57
CA TYR A 31 -14.96 -1.58 4.14
C TYR A 31 -15.97 -0.76 3.35
N ASN A 32 -16.62 0.23 3.97
CA ASN A 32 -17.56 1.08 3.28
C ASN A 32 -16.84 1.98 2.26
N ARG A 33 -17.37 2.01 1.03
CA ARG A 33 -16.88 2.83 -0.08
C ARG A 33 -17.93 3.77 -0.64
N ASP A 34 -18.99 4.02 0.12
CA ASP A 34 -20.04 4.94 -0.30
C ASP A 34 -19.45 6.34 -0.51
N ILE A 35 -19.80 6.91 -1.65
CA ILE A 35 -19.38 8.25 -2.02
C ILE A 35 -20.43 9.24 -1.54
N ARG A 36 -20.08 10.06 -0.58
CA ARG A 36 -20.97 11.05 0.01
C ARG A 36 -20.64 12.46 -0.50
N THR A 37 -21.67 13.21 -0.79
CA THR A 37 -21.53 14.57 -1.31
C THR A 37 -20.82 15.50 -0.34
N ASP A 38 -21.03 15.35 0.97
CA ASP A 38 -20.37 16.12 2.02
C ASP A 38 -18.85 15.91 2.05
N ARG A 39 -18.35 14.80 1.49
CA ARG A 39 -16.91 14.51 1.36
C ARG A 39 -16.33 14.99 0.03
N ILE A 40 -17.12 15.04 -1.01
CA ILE A 40 -16.67 15.50 -2.33
C ILE A 40 -16.73 17.02 -2.46
N LYS A 41 -17.78 17.64 -1.93
CA LYS A 41 -17.98 19.08 -2.05
C LYS A 41 -16.77 19.93 -1.57
N PRO A 42 -16.17 19.69 -0.41
CA PRO A 42 -14.99 20.46 0.03
C PRO A 42 -13.80 20.38 -0.95
N LEU A 43 -13.61 19.23 -1.62
CA LEU A 43 -12.55 19.06 -2.62
C LEU A 43 -12.82 19.93 -3.84
N VAL A 44 -14.07 19.96 -4.30
CA VAL A 44 -14.50 20.79 -5.44
C VAL A 44 -14.39 22.27 -5.11
N ASP A 45 -14.84 22.67 -3.93
CA ASP A 45 -14.77 24.08 -3.46
C ASP A 45 -13.31 24.54 -3.39
N TRP A 46 -12.43 23.72 -2.86
CA TRP A 46 -10.99 24.03 -2.80
C TRP A 46 -10.37 24.16 -4.19
N VAL A 47 -10.73 23.30 -5.15
CA VAL A 47 -10.26 23.42 -6.53
C VAL A 47 -10.74 24.72 -7.16
N ASN A 48 -12.00 25.08 -6.99
CA ASN A 48 -12.56 26.32 -7.52
C ASN A 48 -11.87 27.57 -6.96
N GLN A 49 -11.47 27.49 -5.69
CA GLN A 49 -10.74 28.58 -5.02
C GLN A 49 -9.30 28.71 -5.53
N CYS A 50 -8.59 27.59 -5.69
CA CYS A 50 -7.16 27.58 -6.00
C CYS A 50 -6.85 27.57 -7.51
N PHE A 51 -7.73 26.99 -8.34
CA PHE A 51 -7.47 26.71 -9.76
C PHE A 51 -8.57 27.22 -10.68
N ARG A 52 -8.57 28.51 -10.98
CA ARG A 52 -9.62 29.18 -11.78
C ARG A 52 -9.82 28.62 -13.18
N LYS A 53 -8.84 27.88 -13.72
CA LYS A 53 -8.90 27.31 -15.10
C LYS A 53 -9.37 25.86 -15.12
N ILE A 54 -9.61 25.24 -13.99
CA ILE A 54 -10.12 23.87 -13.91
C ILE A 54 -11.63 23.87 -13.94
N ASP A 55 -12.21 23.16 -14.90
CA ASP A 55 -13.65 22.99 -14.99
C ASP A 55 -14.11 21.90 -14.02
N THR A 56 -14.93 22.29 -13.05
CA THR A 56 -15.47 21.38 -12.03
C THR A 56 -16.96 21.05 -12.25
N ARG A 57 -17.55 21.39 -13.40
CA ARG A 57 -18.96 21.08 -13.71
C ARG A 57 -19.19 19.58 -13.88
N SER A 58 -18.17 18.83 -14.27
CA SER A 58 -18.21 17.39 -14.42
C SER A 58 -17.07 16.75 -13.63
N VAL A 59 -17.37 16.29 -12.42
CA VAL A 59 -16.42 15.55 -11.58
C VAL A 59 -16.79 14.07 -11.55
N VAL A 60 -15.78 13.22 -11.57
CA VAL A 60 -15.91 11.78 -11.38
C VAL A 60 -15.40 11.43 -9.98
N PRO A 61 -16.29 11.34 -8.98
CA PRO A 61 -15.89 10.98 -7.64
C PRO A 61 -15.55 9.49 -7.55
N TRP A 62 -14.61 9.15 -6.69
CA TRP A 62 -14.21 7.77 -6.45
C TRP A 62 -13.80 7.56 -4.99
N ALA A 63 -13.91 6.33 -4.52
CA ALA A 63 -13.41 5.92 -3.22
C ALA A 63 -12.62 4.62 -3.35
N GLY A 64 -11.60 4.45 -2.51
CA GLY A 64 -10.78 3.27 -2.48
C GLY A 64 -10.41 2.87 -1.05
N LEU A 65 -10.28 1.58 -0.80
CA LEU A 65 -9.79 1.05 0.46
C LEU A 65 -8.28 1.18 0.53
N ARG A 66 -7.79 1.55 1.71
CA ARG A 66 -6.36 1.68 1.97
C ARG A 66 -5.98 0.76 3.13
N PRO A 67 -5.13 -0.25 2.90
CA PRO A 67 -4.71 -1.18 3.94
C PRO A 67 -3.70 -0.48 4.86
N MET A 68 -4.16 0.01 5.99
CA MET A 68 -3.31 0.70 6.97
C MET A 68 -3.15 -0.14 8.22
N MET A 69 -1.92 -0.21 8.72
CA MET A 69 -1.63 -0.77 10.03
C MET A 69 -1.76 0.32 11.11
N PRO A 70 -2.13 -0.03 12.35
CA PRO A 70 -2.28 0.96 13.42
C PRO A 70 -1.01 1.79 13.71
N ASN A 71 0.16 1.19 13.50
CA ASN A 71 1.46 1.84 13.67
C ASN A 71 1.98 2.54 12.40
N MET A 72 1.17 2.60 11.35
CA MET A 72 1.51 3.18 10.03
C MET A 72 2.67 2.50 9.29
N MET A 73 3.19 1.38 9.83
CA MET A 73 4.28 0.62 9.21
C MET A 73 3.74 -0.58 8.45
N PRO A 74 4.26 -0.88 7.25
CA PRO A 74 3.86 -2.09 6.53
C PRO A 74 4.25 -3.35 7.30
N ARG A 75 3.45 -4.39 7.15
CA ARG A 75 3.78 -5.72 7.65
C ARG A 75 4.51 -6.49 6.56
N VAL A 76 5.81 -6.72 6.78
CA VAL A 76 6.67 -7.44 5.86
C VAL A 76 7.34 -8.60 6.61
N GLY A 77 7.40 -9.79 6.00
CA GLY A 77 8.09 -10.96 6.56
C GLY A 77 7.18 -12.16 6.83
N ARG A 78 7.64 -13.08 7.68
CA ARG A 78 6.94 -14.35 7.95
C ARG A 78 5.61 -14.16 8.67
N GLY A 79 4.64 -14.96 8.27
CA GLY A 79 3.38 -15.13 8.96
C GLY A 79 3.47 -16.14 10.12
N LYS A 80 2.32 -16.44 10.72
CA LYS A 80 2.21 -17.45 11.77
C LYS A 80 2.38 -18.88 11.22
N ALA A 81 1.88 -19.16 10.04
CA ALA A 81 2.07 -20.44 9.36
C ALA A 81 3.41 -20.46 8.59
N ALA A 82 4.03 -21.62 8.49
CA ALA A 82 5.38 -21.79 7.96
C ALA A 82 5.54 -21.30 6.50
N ASN A 83 4.49 -21.44 5.70
CA ASN A 83 4.49 -21.11 4.27
C ASN A 83 3.73 -19.81 3.95
N VAL A 84 3.46 -18.98 4.94
CA VAL A 84 2.76 -17.70 4.77
C VAL A 84 3.72 -16.55 5.01
N PHE A 85 3.76 -15.63 4.06
CA PHE A 85 4.55 -14.39 4.14
C PHE A 85 3.64 -13.20 3.89
N TYR A 86 3.95 -12.10 4.53
CA TYR A 86 3.21 -10.85 4.41
C TYR A 86 4.05 -9.80 3.70
N ASN A 87 3.42 -9.08 2.80
CA ASN A 87 3.88 -7.82 2.24
C ASN A 87 2.65 -6.92 2.04
N THR A 88 2.18 -6.29 3.11
CA THR A 88 0.88 -5.60 3.17
C THR A 88 0.88 -4.46 4.18
N GLY A 89 -0.21 -3.71 4.22
CA GLY A 89 -0.40 -2.65 5.22
C GLY A 89 0.35 -1.36 4.92
N HIS A 90 0.72 -1.10 3.67
CA HIS A 90 1.55 0.03 3.25
C HIS A 90 0.86 1.40 3.35
N GLY A 91 -0.43 1.44 3.64
CA GLY A 91 -1.18 2.68 3.70
C GLY A 91 -1.11 3.49 2.40
N HIS A 92 -0.69 4.75 2.51
CA HIS A 92 -0.52 5.64 1.35
C HIS A 92 0.88 5.55 0.69
N LEU A 93 1.79 4.78 1.25
CA LEU A 93 3.17 4.67 0.78
C LEU A 93 3.46 3.40 -0.01
N GLY A 94 2.43 2.63 -0.43
CA GLY A 94 2.61 1.35 -1.10
C GLY A 94 3.46 1.42 -2.35
N TRP A 95 3.27 2.42 -3.19
CA TRP A 95 4.10 2.63 -4.36
C TRP A 95 5.55 2.98 -4.00
N THR A 96 5.74 3.90 -3.06
CA THR A 96 7.06 4.37 -2.64
C THR A 96 7.90 3.26 -2.00
N LEU A 97 7.26 2.40 -1.21
CA LEU A 97 7.94 1.34 -0.47
C LEU A 97 8.00 0.01 -1.23
N SER A 98 7.42 -0.09 -2.43
CA SER A 98 7.24 -1.36 -3.15
C SER A 98 8.54 -2.13 -3.36
N ALA A 99 9.59 -1.46 -3.81
CA ALA A 99 10.88 -2.10 -4.08
C ALA A 99 11.53 -2.63 -2.80
N VAL A 100 11.70 -1.78 -1.79
CA VAL A 100 12.36 -2.19 -0.54
C VAL A 100 11.60 -3.28 0.20
N THR A 101 10.26 -3.25 0.20
CA THR A 101 9.47 -4.30 0.86
C THR A 101 9.45 -5.60 0.06
N ALA A 102 9.60 -5.54 -1.25
CA ALA A 102 9.80 -6.73 -2.08
C ALA A 102 11.15 -7.40 -1.77
N ASP A 103 12.22 -6.62 -1.68
CA ASP A 103 13.56 -7.14 -1.31
C ASP A 103 13.54 -7.78 0.08
N MET A 104 12.92 -7.12 1.07
CA MET A 104 12.78 -7.68 2.43
C MET A 104 12.06 -9.03 2.44
N VAL A 105 10.99 -9.21 1.66
CA VAL A 105 10.28 -10.49 1.54
C VAL A 105 11.14 -11.53 0.84
N ALA A 106 11.85 -11.15 -0.22
CA ALA A 106 12.75 -12.05 -0.94
C ALA A 106 13.88 -12.58 -0.05
N GLU A 107 14.46 -11.74 0.79
CA GLU A 107 15.47 -12.15 1.78
C GLU A 107 14.93 -13.18 2.77
N VAL A 108 13.74 -12.93 3.34
CA VAL A 108 13.10 -13.86 4.27
C VAL A 108 12.77 -15.20 3.64
N LEU A 109 12.28 -15.20 2.39
CA LEU A 109 12.00 -16.41 1.62
C LEU A 109 13.29 -17.21 1.33
N SER A 110 14.36 -16.53 0.92
CA SER A 110 15.65 -17.14 0.62
C SER A 110 16.29 -17.77 1.86
N ALA A 111 16.21 -17.09 3.00
CA ALA A 111 16.71 -17.61 4.26
C ALA A 111 15.96 -18.88 4.70
N GLN A 112 14.62 -18.91 4.53
CA GLN A 112 13.83 -20.09 4.83
C GLN A 112 14.20 -21.27 3.93
N ALA A 113 14.28 -21.06 2.61
CA ALA A 113 14.64 -22.10 1.66
C ALA A 113 16.02 -22.68 1.95
N SER A 114 16.97 -21.85 2.38
CA SER A 114 18.32 -22.28 2.77
C SER A 114 18.29 -23.13 4.05
N ALA A 115 17.50 -22.74 5.05
CA ALA A 115 17.35 -23.48 6.30
C ALA A 115 16.70 -24.86 6.07
N GLU A 116 15.68 -24.93 5.23
CA GLU A 116 15.00 -26.18 4.87
C GLU A 116 15.95 -27.15 4.14
N ARG A 117 16.75 -26.65 3.20
CA ARG A 117 17.77 -27.45 2.51
C ARG A 117 18.82 -27.98 3.48
N ALA A 118 19.32 -27.17 4.40
CA ALA A 118 20.28 -27.59 5.41
C ALA A 118 19.71 -28.70 6.31
N THR A 119 18.45 -28.62 6.69
CA THR A 119 17.75 -29.63 7.50
C THR A 119 17.63 -30.97 6.75
N ILE A 120 17.29 -30.94 5.47
CA ILE A 120 17.18 -32.16 4.63
C ILE A 120 18.55 -32.84 4.52
N ILE A 121 19.61 -32.08 4.27
CA ILE A 121 20.97 -32.63 4.13
C ILE A 121 21.47 -33.25 5.45
N SER A 122 21.22 -32.60 6.58
CA SER A 122 21.61 -33.12 7.89
C SER A 122 20.83 -34.37 8.30
N GLY A 123 19.54 -34.42 7.95
CA GLY A 123 18.69 -35.60 8.20
C GLY A 123 19.08 -36.81 7.37
N SER A 124 19.48 -36.63 6.13
CA SER A 124 19.97 -37.74 5.27
C SER A 124 21.32 -38.29 5.70
N THR A 125 22.17 -37.47 6.29
CA THR A 125 23.46 -37.90 6.82
C THR A 125 23.34 -38.78 8.07
N ASN A 126 22.32 -38.57 8.89
CA ASN A 126 22.06 -39.40 10.09
C ASN A 126 21.50 -40.78 9.73
N LEU A 127 20.70 -40.91 8.67
CA LEU A 127 20.19 -42.22 8.23
C LEU A 127 21.29 -43.13 7.66
N ALA A 128 22.34 -42.57 7.07
CA ALA A 128 23.46 -43.34 6.55
C ALA A 128 24.43 -43.86 7.66
N ARG A 129 24.37 -43.31 8.88
CA ARG A 129 25.21 -43.76 10.01
C ARG A 129 24.58 -44.85 10.88
N VAL A 130 23.32 -45.19 10.67
CA VAL A 130 22.60 -46.23 11.45
C VAL A 130 22.63 -47.59 10.73
N SER A 131 23.18 -47.68 9.50
CA SER A 131 23.20 -48.89 8.65
C SER A 131 24.56 -49.57 8.62
N THR A 132 25.49 -49.28 9.55
CA THR A 132 26.75 -49.97 9.75
C THR A 132 26.84 -50.53 11.18
#